data_a571614fd42f9e96e26e3259ac5de8be
#
_entry.id   a571614fd42f9e96e26e3259ac5de8be
#
_cell.length_a   1.000
_cell.length_b   1.000
_cell.length_c   1.000
_cell.angle_alpha   90.00
_cell.angle_beta   90.00
_cell.angle_gamma   90.00
#
_symmetry.space_group_name_H-M   'P 1'
#
loop_
_entity.id
_entity.type
_entity.pdbx_description
1 polymer ?
#
loop_
_entity_poly.entity_id
_entity_poly.type
_entity_poly.pdbx_seq_one_letter_code
_entity_poly.pdbx_strand_id
1 'polypeptide(L)'
;MTPSRKSFLVIGLLTFVAGMVLMFPARVAYHLFVSEGVQLGGIEGSIWSGSAREMTGGGLYLRDVRWRMRSLRLFTGKLGFSIEGTPGSGFIEADLALGLGGKLSVENLNGSGTLQSFAAVLKMPGLAGNVSLQFERLHLRDGLPVTADGTIAVAGLVAPLIDASSIGDYRMEFFTTESGVVASVEDSNGAFDLAGSLTISADRSYVFLGKIAATERTSAKLRQQLRFLGTPDDRGQHDIRLEGTL
;
A
#
# COMPACT_ATOMS: atom_id res chain seq x y z
N MET A 1 46.68 -31.82 -16.85
CA MET A 1 45.49 -31.62 -17.76
C MET A 1 45.53 -30.16 -18.19
N THR A 2 45.99 -29.84 -19.37
CA THR A 2 46.00 -28.48 -19.94
C THR A 2 44.59 -28.17 -20.45
N PRO A 3 43.96 -27.12 -19.97
CA PRO A 3 42.62 -26.76 -20.46
C PRO A 3 42.68 -26.45 -21.96
N SER A 4 41.73 -26.97 -22.70
CA SER A 4 41.69 -26.78 -24.14
C SER A 4 41.32 -25.32 -24.50
N ARG A 5 41.78 -24.81 -25.67
CA ARG A 5 41.39 -23.49 -26.18
C ARG A 5 39.88 -23.26 -26.13
N LYS A 6 39.07 -24.30 -26.33
CA LYS A 6 37.62 -24.27 -26.24
C LYS A 6 37.14 -23.97 -24.81
N SER A 7 37.83 -24.54 -23.79
CA SER A 7 37.48 -24.27 -22.37
C SER A 7 37.70 -22.83 -21.99
N PHE A 8 38.78 -22.19 -22.45
CA PHE A 8 39.04 -20.77 -22.21
C PHE A 8 38.00 -19.86 -22.90
N LEU A 9 37.56 -20.21 -24.12
CA LEU A 9 36.52 -19.45 -24.81
C LEU A 9 35.18 -19.58 -24.08
N VAL A 10 34.82 -20.75 -23.59
CA VAL A 10 33.57 -20.97 -22.83
C VAL A 10 33.63 -20.19 -21.51
N ILE A 11 34.71 -20.27 -20.78
CA ILE A 11 34.89 -19.52 -19.52
C ILE A 11 34.81 -18.00 -19.79
N GLY A 12 35.51 -17.52 -20.82
CA GLY A 12 35.49 -16.10 -21.21
C GLY A 12 34.05 -15.63 -21.56
N LEU A 13 33.31 -16.43 -22.35
CA LEU A 13 31.94 -16.12 -22.71
C LEU A 13 31.03 -16.12 -21.48
N LEU A 14 31.15 -17.12 -20.60
CA LEU A 14 30.37 -17.17 -19.37
C LEU A 14 30.65 -15.98 -18.45
N THR A 15 31.93 -15.60 -18.30
CA THR A 15 32.31 -14.43 -17.51
C THR A 15 31.77 -13.12 -18.12
N PHE A 16 31.82 -13.01 -19.44
CA PHE A 16 31.29 -11.86 -20.16
C PHE A 16 29.75 -11.75 -19.96
N VAL A 17 29.03 -12.86 -20.17
CA VAL A 17 27.57 -12.90 -19.97
C VAL A 17 27.21 -12.61 -18.51
N ALA A 18 27.92 -13.21 -17.55
CA ALA A 18 27.73 -12.93 -16.13
C ALA A 18 27.96 -11.45 -15.81
N GLY A 19 29.04 -10.84 -16.32
CA GLY A 19 29.31 -9.41 -16.17
C GLY A 19 28.21 -8.55 -16.78
N MET A 20 27.71 -8.89 -17.96
CA MET A 20 26.61 -8.19 -18.62
C MET A 20 25.33 -8.26 -17.80
N VAL A 21 25.02 -9.40 -17.24
CA VAL A 21 23.84 -9.59 -16.36
C VAL A 21 24.01 -8.80 -15.06
N LEU A 22 25.16 -8.90 -14.40
CA LEU A 22 25.44 -8.20 -13.14
C LEU A 22 25.42 -6.68 -13.26
N MET A 23 25.81 -6.15 -14.42
CA MET A 23 25.86 -4.72 -14.70
C MET A 23 24.67 -4.22 -15.54
N PHE A 24 23.60 -5.02 -15.68
CA PHE A 24 22.49 -4.67 -16.58
C PHE A 24 21.84 -3.35 -16.15
N PRO A 25 21.88 -2.30 -17.02
CA PRO A 25 21.44 -0.98 -16.64
C PRO A 25 19.93 -0.92 -16.40
N ALA A 26 19.53 -0.25 -15.31
CA ALA A 26 18.13 -0.11 -14.95
C ALA A 26 17.30 0.61 -16.03
N ARG A 27 17.89 1.58 -16.73
CA ARG A 27 17.23 2.29 -17.84
C ARG A 27 16.82 1.36 -18.98
N VAL A 28 17.67 0.41 -19.33
CA VAL A 28 17.40 -0.57 -20.39
C VAL A 28 16.28 -1.51 -19.96
N ALA A 29 16.36 -2.00 -18.72
CA ALA A 29 15.31 -2.84 -18.16
C ALA A 29 13.95 -2.13 -18.09
N TYR A 30 13.94 -0.86 -17.73
CA TYR A 30 12.72 -0.06 -17.70
C TYR A 30 12.02 -0.03 -19.07
N HIS A 31 12.75 0.26 -20.14
CA HIS A 31 12.20 0.32 -21.49
C HIS A 31 11.75 -1.04 -22.04
N LEU A 32 12.32 -2.15 -21.55
CA LEU A 32 11.99 -3.49 -22.05
C LEU A 32 10.87 -4.17 -21.26
N PHE A 33 10.74 -3.92 -19.97
CA PHE A 33 9.94 -4.75 -19.06
C PHE A 33 8.88 -3.99 -18.27
N VAL A 34 8.96 -2.66 -18.17
CA VAL A 34 7.97 -1.91 -17.38
C VAL A 34 6.78 -1.55 -18.26
N SER A 35 5.59 -1.90 -17.78
CA SER A 35 4.32 -1.63 -18.46
C SER A 35 3.98 -0.12 -18.46
N GLU A 36 3.13 0.29 -19.40
CA GLU A 36 2.73 1.70 -19.63
C GLU A 36 2.13 2.41 -18.39
N GLY A 37 1.77 1.67 -17.33
CA GLY A 37 1.17 2.24 -16.12
C GLY A 37 2.17 2.83 -15.11
N VAL A 38 3.49 2.63 -15.30
CA VAL A 38 4.53 3.13 -14.39
C VAL A 38 5.52 4.00 -15.13
N GLN A 39 5.69 5.22 -14.67
CA GLN A 39 6.66 6.17 -15.22
C GLN A 39 7.79 6.41 -14.21
N LEU A 40 9.04 6.26 -14.66
CA LEU A 40 10.24 6.53 -13.88
C LEU A 40 11.04 7.64 -14.54
N GLY A 41 11.40 8.67 -13.78
CA GLY A 41 12.26 9.77 -14.20
C GLY A 41 13.60 9.74 -13.50
N GLY A 42 14.69 10.07 -14.22
CA GLY A 42 16.03 10.17 -13.64
C GLY A 42 16.58 8.84 -13.13
N ILE A 43 16.40 7.75 -13.88
CA ILE A 43 16.83 6.40 -13.50
C ILE A 43 18.37 6.32 -13.51
N GLU A 44 18.94 5.77 -12.44
CA GLU A 44 20.39 5.54 -12.29
C GLU A 44 20.64 4.14 -11.69
N GLY A 45 21.85 3.60 -11.97
CA GLY A 45 22.27 2.29 -11.45
C GLY A 45 21.84 1.10 -12.30
N SER A 46 21.77 -0.07 -11.67
CA SER A 46 21.44 -1.35 -12.28
C SER A 46 20.04 -1.85 -11.85
N ILE A 47 19.58 -2.94 -12.49
CA ILE A 47 18.35 -3.61 -12.05
C ILE A 47 18.46 -4.15 -10.63
N TRP A 48 19.67 -4.43 -10.16
CA TRP A 48 19.92 -5.01 -8.84
C TRP A 48 19.97 -3.97 -7.71
N SER A 49 20.45 -2.78 -8.03
CA SER A 49 20.54 -1.65 -7.11
C SER A 49 20.56 -0.36 -7.91
N GLY A 50 19.60 0.50 -7.68
CA GLY A 50 19.47 1.75 -8.41
C GLY A 50 18.55 2.73 -7.72
N SER A 51 18.34 3.85 -8.40
CA SER A 51 17.46 4.92 -7.95
C SER A 51 16.72 5.56 -9.12
N ALA A 52 15.62 6.21 -8.81
CA ALA A 52 14.91 7.12 -9.71
C ALA A 52 14.54 8.38 -8.93
N ARG A 53 14.69 9.54 -9.56
CA ARG A 53 14.28 10.80 -8.91
C ARG A 53 12.79 10.88 -8.70
N GLU A 54 12.04 10.33 -9.65
CA GLU A 54 10.59 10.38 -9.67
C GLU A 54 10.02 9.05 -10.14
N MET A 55 8.92 8.63 -9.53
CA MET A 55 8.12 7.50 -9.96
C MET A 55 6.64 7.90 -9.88
N THR A 56 5.90 7.63 -10.94
CA THR A 56 4.44 7.73 -10.95
C THR A 56 3.87 6.40 -11.40
N GLY A 57 2.94 5.85 -10.63
CA GLY A 57 2.29 4.58 -10.97
C GLY A 57 1.12 4.29 -10.04
N GLY A 58 0.03 3.75 -10.59
CA GLY A 58 -1.16 3.40 -9.81
C GLY A 58 -1.81 4.58 -9.06
N GLY A 59 -1.58 5.83 -9.50
CA GLY A 59 -2.06 7.03 -8.80
C GLY A 59 -1.14 7.50 -7.67
N LEU A 60 -0.02 6.84 -7.43
CA LEU A 60 0.97 7.24 -6.43
C LEU A 60 2.13 7.97 -7.12
N TYR A 61 2.54 9.10 -6.55
CA TYR A 61 3.74 9.84 -6.93
C TYR A 61 4.77 9.74 -5.80
N LEU A 62 5.95 9.22 -6.14
CA LEU A 62 7.08 9.09 -5.22
C LEU A 62 8.29 9.85 -5.76
N ARG A 63 9.04 10.46 -4.84
CA ARG A 63 10.37 11.04 -5.11
C ARG A 63 11.44 10.20 -4.46
N ASP A 64 12.66 10.35 -4.95
CA ASP A 64 13.88 9.74 -4.41
C ASP A 64 13.75 8.24 -4.20
N VAL A 65 13.13 7.57 -5.18
CA VAL A 65 12.91 6.13 -5.13
C VAL A 65 14.24 5.42 -5.23
N ARG A 66 14.48 4.47 -4.33
CA ARG A 66 15.63 3.58 -4.33
C ARG A 66 15.18 2.15 -4.29
N TRP A 67 15.88 1.29 -5.00
CA TRP A 67 15.65 -0.16 -4.92
C TRP A 67 16.95 -0.91 -4.75
N ARG A 68 16.85 -2.02 -4.04
CA ARG A 68 17.95 -2.97 -3.84
C ARG A 68 17.41 -4.38 -3.89
N MET A 69 18.00 -5.20 -4.74
CA MET A 69 17.64 -6.61 -4.83
C MET A 69 18.13 -7.37 -3.59
N ARG A 70 17.27 -8.25 -3.09
CA ARG A 70 17.55 -9.19 -2.00
C ARG A 70 17.96 -10.53 -2.59
N SER A 71 19.26 -10.73 -2.83
CA SER A 71 19.81 -11.91 -3.51
C SER A 71 19.46 -13.24 -2.83
N LEU A 72 19.30 -13.27 -1.51
CA LEU A 72 18.94 -14.48 -0.77
C LEU A 72 17.56 -15.03 -1.15
N ARG A 73 16.64 -14.21 -1.66
CA ARG A 73 15.31 -14.67 -2.11
C ARG A 73 15.34 -15.43 -3.44
N LEU A 74 16.42 -15.31 -4.21
CA LEU A 74 16.61 -16.12 -5.43
C LEU A 74 16.64 -17.61 -5.13
N PHE A 75 17.17 -18.03 -3.99
CA PHE A 75 17.20 -19.43 -3.57
C PHE A 75 15.80 -20.00 -3.30
N THR A 76 14.80 -19.15 -3.09
CA THR A 76 13.39 -19.57 -2.92
C THR A 76 12.56 -19.42 -4.19
N GLY A 77 13.20 -19.14 -5.34
CA GLY A 77 12.53 -18.94 -6.63
C GLY A 77 11.73 -17.63 -6.72
N LYS A 78 12.02 -16.65 -5.86
CA LYS A 78 11.36 -15.34 -5.86
C LYS A 78 12.38 -14.23 -6.13
N LEU A 79 12.01 -13.26 -6.96
CA LEU A 79 12.75 -12.01 -7.11
C LEU A 79 12.30 -11.05 -6.00
N GLY A 80 13.20 -10.75 -5.05
CA GLY A 80 12.91 -9.85 -3.95
C GLY A 80 13.61 -8.51 -4.11
N PHE A 81 12.91 -7.41 -3.85
CA PHE A 81 13.45 -6.05 -3.84
C PHE A 81 13.03 -5.32 -2.57
N SER A 82 13.95 -4.62 -1.94
CA SER A 82 13.61 -3.58 -0.96
C SER A 82 13.47 -2.28 -1.74
N ILE A 83 12.37 -1.57 -1.52
CA ILE A 83 12.07 -0.29 -2.16
C ILE A 83 11.82 0.75 -1.08
N GLU A 84 12.39 1.93 -1.28
CA GLU A 84 12.23 3.10 -0.44
C GLU A 84 11.83 4.28 -1.33
N GLY A 85 11.02 5.22 -0.82
CA GLY A 85 10.64 6.43 -1.55
C GLY A 85 9.95 7.46 -0.67
N THR A 86 9.71 8.65 -1.21
CA THR A 86 9.08 9.76 -0.48
C THR A 86 7.78 10.17 -1.17
N PRO A 87 6.60 9.84 -0.59
CA PRO A 87 5.31 10.28 -1.11
C PRO A 87 5.01 11.71 -0.63
N GLY A 88 5.23 12.73 -1.46
CA GLY A 88 4.98 14.11 -1.07
C GLY A 88 5.77 14.52 0.19
N SER A 89 5.18 14.33 1.35
CA SER A 89 5.82 14.44 2.67
C SER A 89 5.78 13.09 3.38
N GLY A 90 6.84 12.73 4.10
CA GLY A 90 6.95 11.45 4.80
C GLY A 90 7.87 10.47 4.08
N PHE A 91 7.63 9.19 4.26
CA PHE A 91 8.41 8.11 3.65
C PHE A 91 7.52 6.89 3.38
N ILE A 92 8.00 6.03 2.50
CA ILE A 92 7.47 4.68 2.29
C ILE A 92 8.63 3.72 2.05
N GLU A 93 8.57 2.58 2.68
CA GLU A 93 9.49 1.47 2.49
C GLU A 93 8.73 0.16 2.44
N ALA A 94 9.16 -0.75 1.58
CA ALA A 94 8.54 -2.06 1.43
C ALA A 94 9.51 -3.08 0.84
N ASP A 95 9.29 -4.33 1.19
CA ASP A 95 9.91 -5.48 0.56
C ASP A 95 8.94 -6.05 -0.49
N LEU A 96 9.31 -5.95 -1.75
CA LEU A 96 8.55 -6.54 -2.84
C LEU A 96 9.11 -7.90 -3.19
N ALA A 97 8.26 -8.90 -3.39
CA ALA A 97 8.65 -10.19 -3.91
C ALA A 97 7.77 -10.56 -5.11
N LEU A 98 8.44 -10.79 -6.24
CA LEU A 98 7.80 -11.26 -7.46
C LEU A 98 8.00 -12.77 -7.56
N GLY A 99 6.91 -13.52 -7.43
CA GLY A 99 6.91 -14.97 -7.58
C GLY A 99 6.75 -15.43 -9.02
N LEU A 100 7.06 -16.71 -9.27
CA LEU A 100 6.75 -17.37 -10.53
C LEU A 100 5.23 -17.29 -10.79
N GLY A 101 4.83 -16.81 -11.97
CA GLY A 101 3.42 -16.58 -12.32
C GLY A 101 2.90 -15.17 -12.03
N GLY A 102 3.79 -14.18 -11.78
CA GLY A 102 3.41 -12.76 -11.67
C GLY A 102 2.73 -12.37 -10.35
N LYS A 103 2.78 -13.22 -9.32
CA LYS A 103 2.23 -12.90 -8.00
C LYS A 103 3.14 -11.87 -7.30
N LEU A 104 2.61 -10.69 -7.07
CA LEU A 104 3.29 -9.65 -6.30
C LEU A 104 2.92 -9.78 -4.82
N SER A 105 3.94 -9.93 -3.98
CA SER A 105 3.83 -9.89 -2.52
C SER A 105 4.52 -8.64 -2.02
N VAL A 106 3.86 -7.91 -1.15
CA VAL A 106 4.43 -6.79 -0.40
C VAL A 106 4.58 -7.23 1.05
N GLU A 107 5.77 -7.13 1.59
CA GLU A 107 6.09 -7.48 2.97
C GLU A 107 6.78 -6.30 3.65
N ASN A 108 6.66 -6.20 4.97
CA ASN A 108 7.31 -5.14 5.76
C ASN A 108 7.04 -3.73 5.20
N LEU A 109 5.81 -3.49 4.74
CA LEU A 109 5.42 -2.16 4.28
C LEU A 109 5.29 -1.24 5.48
N ASN A 110 6.13 -0.21 5.51
CA ASN A 110 6.06 0.88 6.47
C ASN A 110 5.98 2.20 5.71
N GLY A 111 5.18 3.10 6.19
CA GLY A 111 5.06 4.41 5.56
C GLY A 111 4.33 5.43 6.40
N SER A 112 4.61 6.68 6.09
CA SER A 112 3.87 7.81 6.64
C SER A 112 3.79 8.92 5.59
N GLY A 113 2.79 9.77 5.74
CA GLY A 113 2.60 10.89 4.83
C GLY A 113 1.30 11.62 5.08
N THR A 114 0.93 12.50 4.15
CA THR A 114 -0.38 13.14 4.17
C THR A 114 -1.37 12.36 3.31
N LEU A 115 -2.63 12.31 3.71
CA LEU A 115 -3.70 11.67 2.91
C LEU A 115 -3.80 12.25 1.50
N GLN A 116 -3.48 13.53 1.32
CA GLN A 116 -3.45 14.17 0.01
C GLN A 116 -2.47 13.49 -0.95
N SER A 117 -1.34 12.98 -0.44
CA SER A 117 -0.36 12.24 -1.26
C SER A 117 -0.92 10.92 -1.81
N PHE A 118 -1.97 10.39 -1.19
CA PHE A 118 -2.64 9.15 -1.56
C PHE A 118 -4.03 9.37 -2.18
N ALA A 119 -4.46 10.63 -2.36
CA ALA A 119 -5.81 10.96 -2.82
C ALA A 119 -6.20 10.30 -4.15
N ALA A 120 -5.25 10.18 -5.07
CA ALA A 120 -5.49 9.53 -6.38
C ALA A 120 -5.67 8.01 -6.24
N VAL A 121 -4.97 7.38 -5.29
CA VAL A 121 -5.13 5.95 -4.97
C VAL A 121 -6.47 5.70 -4.32
N LEU A 122 -6.85 6.54 -3.35
CA LEU A 122 -8.09 6.42 -2.59
C LEU A 122 -9.34 6.80 -3.41
N LYS A 123 -9.16 7.49 -4.54
CA LYS A 123 -10.25 8.04 -5.37
C LYS A 123 -11.23 8.92 -4.57
N MET A 124 -10.77 9.50 -3.47
CA MET A 124 -11.52 10.37 -2.57
C MET A 124 -10.86 11.75 -2.49
N PRO A 125 -11.24 12.69 -3.36
CA PRO A 125 -10.66 14.02 -3.35
C PRO A 125 -11.07 14.78 -2.09
N GLY A 126 -10.15 15.60 -1.59
CA GLY A 126 -10.39 16.50 -0.46
C GLY A 126 -10.14 15.88 0.92
N LEU A 127 -9.85 14.57 1.01
CA LEU A 127 -9.40 14.00 2.28
C LEU A 127 -8.08 14.64 2.71
N ALA A 128 -7.99 15.03 3.98
CA ALA A 128 -6.78 15.56 4.60
C ALA A 128 -6.53 14.89 5.95
N GLY A 129 -5.27 14.95 6.40
CA GLY A 129 -4.81 14.33 7.63
C GLY A 129 -3.46 13.67 7.42
N ASN A 130 -2.89 13.14 8.49
CA ASN A 130 -1.65 12.38 8.45
C ASN A 130 -1.96 10.90 8.52
N VAL A 131 -1.36 10.12 7.62
CA VAL A 131 -1.54 8.67 7.59
C VAL A 131 -0.23 7.97 7.93
N SER A 132 -0.32 6.90 8.69
CA SER A 132 0.74 5.93 8.89
C SER A 132 0.24 4.53 8.49
N LEU A 133 1.12 3.79 7.81
CA LEU A 133 0.88 2.45 7.27
C LEU A 133 1.91 1.50 7.87
N GLN A 134 1.46 0.34 8.32
CA GLN A 134 2.35 -0.70 8.80
C GLN A 134 1.73 -2.06 8.47
N PHE A 135 2.30 -2.76 7.49
CA PHE A 135 1.85 -4.09 7.10
C PHE A 135 3.01 -5.07 7.13
N GLU A 136 2.83 -6.17 7.83
CA GLU A 136 3.76 -7.30 7.78
C GLU A 136 3.62 -8.04 6.45
N ARG A 137 2.38 -8.24 5.99
CA ARG A 137 2.04 -8.94 4.76
C ARG A 137 0.89 -8.26 4.05
N LEU A 138 1.08 -7.99 2.77
CA LEU A 138 0.04 -7.49 1.89
C LEU A 138 0.19 -8.17 0.53
N HIS A 139 -0.73 -9.05 0.19
CA HIS A 139 -0.78 -9.67 -1.12
C HIS A 139 -1.96 -9.12 -1.90
N LEU A 140 -1.67 -8.60 -3.06
CA LEU A 140 -2.69 -8.11 -3.99
C LEU A 140 -2.84 -9.09 -5.15
N ARG A 141 -4.08 -9.35 -5.55
CA ARG A 141 -4.44 -10.05 -6.78
C ARG A 141 -5.45 -9.20 -7.52
N ASP A 142 -5.12 -8.80 -8.74
CA ASP A 142 -5.98 -7.94 -9.57
C ASP A 142 -6.45 -6.66 -8.85
N GLY A 143 -5.54 -6.08 -8.06
CA GLY A 143 -5.79 -4.87 -7.28
C GLY A 143 -6.54 -5.07 -5.95
N LEU A 144 -6.92 -6.31 -5.61
CA LEU A 144 -7.62 -6.62 -4.36
C LEU A 144 -6.68 -7.22 -3.32
N PRO A 145 -6.82 -6.86 -2.05
CA PRO A 145 -6.10 -7.51 -0.97
C PRO A 145 -6.68 -8.92 -0.76
N VAL A 146 -5.88 -9.95 -1.04
CA VAL A 146 -6.19 -11.35 -0.72
C VAL A 146 -5.54 -11.80 0.59
N THR A 147 -4.53 -11.07 1.04
CA THR A 147 -3.92 -11.18 2.35
C THR A 147 -3.56 -9.77 2.79
N ALA A 148 -3.93 -9.37 3.98
CA ALA A 148 -3.54 -8.12 4.59
C ALA A 148 -3.45 -8.31 6.10
N ASP A 149 -2.24 -8.14 6.65
CA ASP A 149 -2.00 -8.19 8.09
C ASP A 149 -1.20 -6.94 8.45
N GLY A 150 -1.83 -6.01 9.15
CA GLY A 150 -1.22 -4.72 9.42
C GLY A 150 -2.19 -3.66 9.91
N THR A 151 -1.70 -2.43 10.00
CA THR A 151 -2.44 -1.31 10.57
C THR A 151 -2.34 -0.08 9.68
N ILE A 152 -3.44 0.65 9.56
CA ILE A 152 -3.50 2.00 9.04
C ILE A 152 -4.01 2.90 10.18
N ALA A 153 -3.28 3.97 10.48
CA ALA A 153 -3.75 5.00 11.40
C ALA A 153 -3.78 6.34 10.68
N VAL A 154 -4.84 7.09 10.93
CA VAL A 154 -5.04 8.44 10.39
C VAL A 154 -5.22 9.39 11.54
N ALA A 155 -4.40 10.42 11.60
CA ALA A 155 -4.50 11.50 12.58
C ALA A 155 -5.01 12.78 11.93
N GLY A 156 -5.92 13.45 12.61
CA GLY A 156 -6.51 14.70 12.15
C GLY A 156 -7.31 14.57 10.86
N LEU A 157 -8.07 13.49 10.69
CA LEU A 157 -8.85 13.24 9.48
C LEU A 157 -9.83 14.39 9.21
N VAL A 158 -9.74 14.96 8.02
CA VAL A 158 -10.72 15.90 7.47
C VAL A 158 -11.39 15.21 6.28
N ALA A 159 -12.70 15.08 6.33
CA ALA A 159 -13.52 14.51 5.26
C ALA A 159 -14.59 15.55 4.86
N PRO A 160 -14.37 16.36 3.81
CA PRO A 160 -15.24 17.49 3.48
C PRO A 160 -16.69 17.13 3.21
N LEU A 161 -16.95 15.88 2.82
CA LEU A 161 -18.31 15.35 2.65
C LEU A 161 -19.05 15.22 3.99
N ILE A 162 -18.30 15.08 5.09
CA ILE A 162 -18.86 14.95 6.45
C ILE A 162 -18.74 16.31 7.16
N ASP A 163 -17.52 16.79 7.29
CA ASP A 163 -17.23 18.12 7.86
C ASP A 163 -15.94 18.69 7.27
N ALA A 164 -15.88 20.04 7.15
CA ALA A 164 -14.70 20.74 6.69
C ALA A 164 -13.60 20.85 7.76
N SER A 165 -13.94 20.59 9.02
CA SER A 165 -13.01 20.51 10.15
C SER A 165 -12.56 19.06 10.38
N SER A 166 -11.50 18.90 11.18
CA SER A 166 -11.06 17.57 11.56
C SER A 166 -12.15 16.82 12.34
N ILE A 167 -12.43 15.61 11.90
CA ILE A 167 -13.34 14.68 12.57
C ILE A 167 -12.61 13.72 13.52
N GLY A 168 -11.28 13.87 13.66
CA GLY A 168 -10.47 13.17 14.66
C GLY A 168 -9.51 12.14 14.09
N ASP A 169 -9.12 11.20 14.95
CA ASP A 169 -8.11 10.19 14.70
C ASP A 169 -8.78 8.81 14.62
N TYR A 170 -8.37 8.00 13.66
CA TYR A 170 -8.95 6.68 13.40
C TYR A 170 -7.86 5.65 13.15
N ARG A 171 -8.15 4.41 13.53
CA ARG A 171 -7.28 3.26 13.32
C ARG A 171 -8.05 2.15 12.62
N MET A 172 -7.38 1.48 11.69
CA MET A 172 -7.85 0.26 11.04
C MET A 172 -6.80 -0.81 11.23
N GLU A 173 -7.18 -1.98 11.72
CA GLU A 173 -6.31 -3.14 11.88
C GLU A 173 -6.82 -4.28 10.99
N PHE A 174 -5.95 -4.73 10.08
CA PHE A 174 -6.27 -5.71 9.05
C PHE A 174 -5.80 -7.09 9.43
N PHE A 175 -6.64 -8.07 9.17
CA PHE A 175 -6.41 -9.48 9.43
C PHE A 175 -6.83 -10.31 8.23
N THR A 176 -6.05 -11.33 7.90
CA THR A 176 -6.42 -12.33 6.90
C THR A 176 -7.20 -13.45 7.56
N THR A 177 -8.38 -13.76 7.00
CA THR A 177 -9.23 -14.87 7.44
C THR A 177 -9.46 -15.85 6.28
N GLU A 178 -10.10 -16.98 6.54
CA GLU A 178 -10.49 -17.94 5.51
C GLU A 178 -11.50 -17.37 4.49
N SER A 179 -12.32 -16.41 4.92
CA SER A 179 -13.34 -15.76 4.09
C SER A 179 -12.85 -14.53 3.32
N GLY A 180 -11.63 -14.07 3.56
CA GLY A 180 -11.05 -12.88 2.95
C GLY A 180 -10.31 -12.01 3.95
N VAL A 181 -10.19 -10.72 3.65
CA VAL A 181 -9.55 -9.74 4.51
C VAL A 181 -10.62 -9.05 5.37
N VAL A 182 -10.37 -8.98 6.66
CA VAL A 182 -11.22 -8.27 7.63
C VAL A 182 -10.41 -7.13 8.24
N ALA A 183 -11.00 -5.96 8.39
CA ALA A 183 -10.39 -4.86 9.14
C ALA A 183 -11.31 -4.44 10.30
N SER A 184 -10.75 -4.37 11.51
CA SER A 184 -11.35 -3.64 12.61
C SER A 184 -11.14 -2.14 12.40
N VAL A 185 -12.16 -1.35 12.60
CA VAL A 185 -12.12 0.11 12.45
C VAL A 185 -12.56 0.73 13.76
N GLU A 186 -11.71 1.58 14.32
CA GLU A 186 -11.95 2.24 15.61
C GLU A 186 -11.52 3.70 15.55
N ASP A 187 -12.21 4.56 16.28
CA ASP A 187 -11.69 5.87 16.58
C ASP A 187 -10.68 5.81 17.74
N SER A 188 -9.70 6.71 17.72
CA SER A 188 -8.75 6.88 18.81
C SER A 188 -8.99 8.20 19.56
N ASN A 189 -9.54 9.19 18.88
CA ASN A 189 -9.78 10.54 19.39
C ASN A 189 -10.75 11.28 18.46
N GLY A 190 -11.84 10.60 18.08
CA GLY A 190 -12.79 11.05 17.06
C GLY A 190 -13.82 12.04 17.56
N ALA A 191 -14.39 12.80 16.61
CA ALA A 191 -15.65 13.52 16.82
C ALA A 191 -16.83 12.55 16.99
N PHE A 192 -16.64 11.29 16.63
CA PHE A 192 -17.57 10.20 16.81
C PHE A 192 -16.87 9.05 17.55
N ASP A 193 -17.58 8.38 18.43
CA ASP A 193 -17.23 7.06 18.94
C ASP A 193 -17.65 6.05 17.86
N LEU A 194 -16.67 5.52 17.15
CA LEU A 194 -16.85 4.61 16.02
C LEU A 194 -16.13 3.29 16.27
N ALA A 195 -16.89 2.21 16.24
CA ALA A 195 -16.33 0.86 16.22
C ALA A 195 -17.04 0.03 15.15
N GLY A 196 -16.25 -0.67 14.32
CA GLY A 196 -16.82 -1.47 13.24
C GLY A 196 -15.87 -2.48 12.66
N SER A 197 -16.39 -3.29 11.75
CA SER A 197 -15.65 -4.29 11.00
C SER A 197 -15.93 -4.15 9.51
N LEU A 198 -14.90 -4.05 8.73
CA LEU A 198 -14.93 -4.08 7.26
C LEU A 198 -14.49 -5.46 6.80
N THR A 199 -15.33 -6.15 6.05
CA THR A 199 -14.99 -7.42 5.38
C THR A 199 -14.85 -7.17 3.89
N ILE A 200 -13.73 -7.62 3.30
CA ILE A 200 -13.47 -7.56 1.85
C ILE A 200 -13.40 -9.00 1.35
N SER A 201 -14.31 -9.37 0.46
CA SER A 201 -14.45 -10.71 -0.09
C SER A 201 -13.72 -10.86 -1.43
N ALA A 202 -13.43 -12.10 -1.82
CA ALA A 202 -12.72 -12.42 -3.06
C ALA A 202 -13.49 -12.04 -4.34
N ASP A 203 -14.80 -11.86 -4.25
CA ASP A 203 -15.70 -11.44 -5.34
C ASP A 203 -15.77 -9.91 -5.52
N ARG A 204 -14.89 -9.16 -4.85
CA ARG A 204 -14.84 -7.69 -4.81
C ARG A 204 -15.93 -7.04 -3.97
N SER A 205 -16.82 -7.82 -3.35
CA SER A 205 -17.79 -7.25 -2.43
C SER A 205 -17.11 -6.79 -1.14
N TYR A 206 -17.62 -5.72 -0.58
CA TYR A 206 -17.26 -5.31 0.77
C TYR A 206 -18.51 -5.06 1.61
N VAL A 207 -18.40 -5.34 2.89
CA VAL A 207 -19.42 -5.06 3.89
C VAL A 207 -18.74 -4.40 5.09
N PHE A 208 -19.18 -3.21 5.43
CA PHE A 208 -18.84 -2.57 6.69
C PHE A 208 -20.05 -2.63 7.64
N LEU A 209 -19.82 -3.16 8.81
CA LEU A 209 -20.78 -3.18 9.91
C LEU A 209 -20.15 -2.48 11.10
N GLY A 210 -20.86 -1.51 11.66
CA GLY A 210 -20.33 -0.77 12.79
C GLY A 210 -21.39 -0.05 13.59
N LYS A 211 -20.95 0.53 14.69
CA LYS A 211 -21.72 1.42 15.54
C LYS A 211 -21.05 2.77 15.64
N ILE A 212 -21.85 3.81 15.65
CA ILE A 212 -21.38 5.19 15.78
C ILE A 212 -22.21 5.93 16.81
N ALA A 213 -21.56 6.69 17.66
CA ALA A 213 -22.22 7.58 18.61
C ALA A 213 -21.60 8.98 18.61
N ALA A 214 -22.35 9.96 19.11
CA ALA A 214 -21.80 11.29 19.35
C ALA A 214 -20.89 11.28 20.57
N THR A 215 -19.77 11.98 20.50
CA THR A 215 -18.91 12.28 21.65
C THR A 215 -19.15 13.73 22.13
N GLU A 216 -18.44 14.16 23.16
CA GLU A 216 -18.45 15.56 23.60
C GLU A 216 -17.92 16.52 22.52
N ARG A 217 -17.05 16.01 21.63
CA ARG A 217 -16.44 16.76 20.51
C ARG A 217 -17.32 16.85 19.27
N THR A 218 -18.44 16.12 19.23
CA THR A 218 -19.34 16.13 18.07
C THR A 218 -20.02 17.50 17.98
N SER A 219 -19.81 18.20 16.86
CA SER A 219 -20.48 19.47 16.58
C SER A 219 -22.00 19.30 16.48
N ALA A 220 -22.73 20.38 16.66
CA ALA A 220 -24.20 20.35 16.53
C ALA A 220 -24.65 19.89 15.14
N LYS A 221 -23.92 20.29 14.09
CA LYS A 221 -24.15 19.87 12.71
C LYS A 221 -23.97 18.35 12.55
N LEU A 222 -22.88 17.80 13.08
CA LEU A 222 -22.60 16.37 13.01
C LEU A 222 -23.61 15.55 13.83
N ARG A 223 -24.05 16.04 15.00
CA ARG A 223 -25.13 15.40 15.77
C ARG A 223 -26.45 15.35 15.00
N GLN A 224 -26.74 16.40 14.23
CA GLN A 224 -27.92 16.41 13.37
C GLN A 224 -27.79 15.37 12.25
N GLN A 225 -26.60 15.15 11.68
CA GLN A 225 -26.39 14.15 10.66
C GLN A 225 -26.56 12.72 11.19
N LEU A 226 -26.17 12.43 12.42
CA LEU A 226 -26.41 11.10 13.03
C LEU A 226 -27.89 10.73 13.08
N ARG A 227 -28.81 11.68 13.19
CA ARG A 227 -30.25 11.42 13.20
C ARG A 227 -30.77 10.80 11.90
N PHE A 228 -30.04 10.98 10.78
CA PHE A 228 -30.40 10.34 9.51
C PHE A 228 -30.06 8.84 9.47
N LEU A 229 -29.25 8.36 10.43
CA LEU A 229 -28.92 6.94 10.55
C LEU A 229 -30.01 6.12 11.26
N GLY A 230 -31.09 6.77 11.72
CA GLY A 230 -32.19 6.12 12.40
C GLY A 230 -32.19 6.35 13.91
N THR A 231 -32.96 5.55 14.63
CA THR A 231 -33.10 5.65 16.09
C THR A 231 -31.90 5.01 16.77
N PRO A 232 -31.23 5.71 17.70
CA PRO A 232 -30.11 5.13 18.44
C PRO A 232 -30.61 4.02 19.40
N ASP A 233 -29.74 3.10 19.76
CA ASP A 233 -29.96 2.13 20.79
C ASP A 233 -29.95 2.77 22.20
N ASP A 234 -30.18 1.94 23.26
CA ASP A 234 -30.21 2.41 24.66
C ASP A 234 -28.92 3.06 25.13
N ARG A 235 -27.82 2.87 24.39
CA ARG A 235 -26.51 3.47 24.64
C ARG A 235 -26.25 4.71 23.80
N GLY A 236 -27.23 5.14 23.00
CA GLY A 236 -27.08 6.26 22.06
C GLY A 236 -26.26 5.96 20.82
N GLN A 237 -26.06 4.69 20.50
CA GLN A 237 -25.32 4.25 19.33
C GLN A 237 -26.26 3.99 18.16
N HIS A 238 -25.84 4.39 16.95
CA HIS A 238 -26.52 4.08 15.70
C HIS A 238 -25.78 2.96 14.96
N ASP A 239 -26.53 2.00 14.45
CA ASP A 239 -25.98 0.95 13.59
C ASP A 239 -25.67 1.52 12.20
N ILE A 240 -24.49 1.18 11.67
CA ILE A 240 -24.08 1.51 10.30
C ILE A 240 -23.87 0.21 9.54
N ARG A 241 -24.47 0.11 8.37
CA ARG A 241 -24.20 -0.92 7.38
C ARG A 241 -23.93 -0.27 6.03
N LEU A 242 -22.74 -0.48 5.50
CA LEU A 242 -22.37 -0.07 4.16
C LEU A 242 -21.92 -1.30 3.38
N GLU A 243 -22.41 -1.44 2.16
CA GLU A 243 -22.03 -2.55 1.29
C GLU A 243 -21.89 -2.06 -0.13
N GLY A 244 -21.01 -2.73 -0.89
CA GLY A 244 -20.73 -2.37 -2.27
C GLY A 244 -19.72 -3.30 -2.91
N THR A 245 -19.20 -2.87 -4.08
CA THR A 245 -18.15 -3.55 -4.84
C THR A 245 -16.99 -2.61 -5.10
N LEU A 246 -15.74 -3.13 -5.04
CA LEU A 246 -14.47 -2.43 -5.27
C LEU A 246 -14.11 -2.36 -6.75
#